data_a5f1fb10f4e921ea60fd2f0bae25228b
#
_entry.id   a5f1fb10f4e921ea60fd2f0bae25228b
#
_cell.length_a   1.000
_cell.length_b   1.000
_cell.length_c   1.000
_cell.angle_alpha   90.00
_cell.angle_beta   90.00
_cell.angle_gamma   90.00
#
_symmetry.space_group_name_H-M   'P 1'
#
loop_
_entity.id
_entity.type
_entity.pdbx_description
1 polymer ?
#
loop_
_entity_poly.entity_id
_entity_poly.type
_entity_poly.pdbx_seq_one_letter_code
_entity_poly.pdbx_strand_id
1 'polypeptide(L)'
;LGDVYKRQVHMWDPSPLNYREDWACGSQCAASGGITTIIDMPLSVPPVVDKEGFQLKLDVAQKESCVDFAFWGGLTPNCVQNMEELNRLGCVAYKGFMSFANPDYPQVTDGYLVQGMRKAATFNGLIGVHAENAEVADFGSKEMSAIHCKDFAMHDDARPWWVEQEAISRAVLFARETGARLYICHMTIAQGAAFLKQAKFEGVNVSVETCPHYLLFDKTILRERGAYAKCNPPFRSRENVEKLWSYILDGTIDTLGSDHGPYRDDEKVQAGDFWKEYSGFGGFDAMLAAMLTEGYHRRGLSLSRLSCLTATNAANIMQLAPRKGSLLPGRDADILVVDLDREWVFDGTKSLSKTKTVHNLYHGMKMKGKVEQTYVRGQLVYNDGEITAQNGFGQYIPRQA
;
A
#
# COMPACT_ATOMS: atom_id res chain seq x y z
N LEU A 1 15.21 3.79 14.47
CA LEU A 1 13.98 3.09 14.14
C LEU A 1 14.33 1.74 13.51
N GLY A 2 13.63 0.67 13.93
CA GLY A 2 13.72 -0.63 13.28
C GLY A 2 12.98 -0.67 11.96
N ASP A 3 12.97 -1.84 11.32
CA ASP A 3 12.36 -2.11 10.01
C ASP A 3 11.21 -1.19 9.62
N VAL A 4 11.19 -0.73 8.39
CA VAL A 4 10.01 -0.10 7.79
C VAL A 4 9.54 -0.95 6.62
N TYR A 5 8.29 -1.41 6.72
CA TYR A 5 7.64 -2.22 5.68
C TYR A 5 6.79 -1.34 4.79
N LYS A 6 6.82 -1.61 3.51
CA LYS A 6 5.87 -1.07 2.55
C LYS A 6 5.01 -2.18 1.99
N ARG A 7 3.74 -2.06 2.27
CA ARG A 7 2.69 -2.87 1.69
C ARG A 7 1.96 -2.06 0.66
N GLN A 8 1.34 -2.74 -0.28
CA GLN A 8 0.69 -2.13 -1.44
C GLN A 8 1.67 -1.32 -2.27
N VAL A 9 2.58 -2.05 -2.89
CA VAL A 9 3.52 -1.56 -3.86
C VAL A 9 3.21 -2.26 -5.17
N HIS A 10 3.25 -1.52 -6.23
CA HIS A 10 3.10 -2.04 -7.57
C HIS A 10 4.40 -1.88 -8.34
N MET A 11 5.29 -2.88 -8.23
CA MET A 11 6.39 -3.05 -9.17
C MET A 11 5.80 -3.63 -10.45
N TRP A 12 5.91 -2.90 -11.54
CA TRP A 12 5.35 -3.30 -12.82
C TRP A 12 6.26 -4.31 -13.56
N ASP A 13 7.05 -5.08 -12.81
CA ASP A 13 8.04 -6.00 -13.32
C ASP A 13 7.86 -7.41 -12.69
N PRO A 14 7.87 -8.49 -13.47
CA PRO A 14 8.06 -8.57 -14.94
C PRO A 14 6.79 -8.10 -15.68
N SER A 15 6.98 -7.19 -16.64
CA SER A 15 5.86 -6.72 -17.47
C SER A 15 6.39 -5.78 -18.56
N PRO A 16 5.69 -5.65 -19.71
CA PRO A 16 5.92 -4.57 -20.64
C PRO A 16 5.71 -3.16 -20.05
N LEU A 17 5.10 -3.08 -18.86
CA LEU A 17 4.84 -1.84 -18.14
C LEU A 17 5.94 -1.46 -17.14
N ASN A 18 7.06 -2.18 -17.09
CA ASN A 18 8.17 -1.92 -16.16
C ASN A 18 8.87 -0.57 -16.38
N TYR A 19 8.53 0.14 -17.44
CA TYR A 19 8.91 1.54 -17.63
C TYR A 19 8.27 2.48 -16.60
N ARG A 20 7.16 2.07 -15.95
CA ARG A 20 6.52 2.79 -14.84
C ARG A 20 7.32 2.67 -13.55
N GLU A 21 7.70 1.45 -13.20
CA GLU A 21 8.59 1.14 -12.09
C GLU A 21 9.12 -0.29 -12.23
N ASP A 22 10.43 -0.48 -12.05
CA ASP A 22 11.07 -1.79 -11.99
C ASP A 22 11.61 -2.08 -10.59
N TRP A 23 12.11 -3.29 -10.38
CA TRP A 23 12.67 -3.69 -9.09
C TRP A 23 13.95 -2.94 -8.74
N ALA A 24 14.79 -2.61 -9.73
CA ALA A 24 16.03 -1.87 -9.50
C ALA A 24 15.73 -0.46 -8.97
N CYS A 25 15.01 0.35 -9.74
CA CYS A 25 14.69 1.74 -9.35
C CYS A 25 13.75 1.81 -8.15
N GLY A 26 12.70 0.99 -8.13
CA GLY A 26 11.73 0.99 -7.05
C GLY A 26 12.32 0.56 -5.71
N SER A 27 13.22 -0.44 -5.68
CA SER A 27 13.89 -0.84 -4.43
C SER A 27 14.89 0.21 -3.93
N GLN A 28 15.57 0.91 -4.83
CA GLN A 28 16.44 2.05 -4.48
C GLN A 28 15.62 3.22 -3.93
N CYS A 29 14.49 3.53 -4.57
CA CYS A 29 13.54 4.53 -4.06
C CYS A 29 13.01 4.14 -2.68
N ALA A 30 12.69 2.87 -2.46
CA ALA A 30 12.29 2.35 -1.16
C ALA A 30 13.39 2.55 -0.10
N ALA A 31 14.63 2.15 -0.40
CA ALA A 31 15.78 2.32 0.50
C ALA A 31 15.98 3.79 0.90
N SER A 32 15.85 4.73 -0.03
CA SER A 32 15.98 6.17 0.23
C SER A 32 14.87 6.72 1.16
N GLY A 33 13.68 6.09 1.14
CA GLY A 33 12.58 6.37 2.05
C GLY A 33 12.64 5.63 3.39
N GLY A 34 13.73 4.89 3.65
CA GLY A 34 13.92 4.10 4.86
C GLY A 34 13.18 2.76 4.87
N ILE A 35 12.86 2.21 3.70
CA ILE A 35 12.16 0.93 3.59
C ILE A 35 13.19 -0.18 3.45
N THR A 36 13.11 -1.15 4.34
CA THR A 36 14.04 -2.30 4.38
C THR A 36 13.44 -3.56 3.77
N THR A 37 12.12 -3.63 3.66
CA THR A 37 11.40 -4.76 3.06
C THR A 37 10.18 -4.27 2.28
N ILE A 38 10.10 -4.65 1.01
CA ILE A 38 8.96 -4.40 0.13
C ILE A 38 8.03 -5.61 0.16
N ILE A 39 6.72 -5.37 0.33
CA ILE A 39 5.72 -6.42 0.12
C ILE A 39 4.90 -6.04 -1.11
N ASP A 40 5.23 -6.65 -2.23
CA ASP A 40 4.71 -6.26 -3.54
C ASP A 40 3.39 -6.93 -3.86
N MET A 41 2.51 -6.17 -4.54
CA MET A 41 1.18 -6.59 -4.96
C MET A 41 1.25 -7.53 -6.17
N PRO A 42 0.22 -8.37 -6.39
CA PRO A 42 0.25 -9.39 -7.44
C PRO A 42 0.00 -8.86 -8.86
N LEU A 43 -0.07 -7.55 -9.07
CA LEU A 43 -0.53 -6.92 -10.32
C LEU A 43 0.56 -6.72 -11.39
N SER A 44 1.55 -7.58 -11.48
CA SER A 44 2.44 -7.64 -12.66
C SER A 44 1.73 -8.29 -13.86
N VAL A 45 2.41 -8.35 -15.00
CA VAL A 45 1.93 -9.07 -16.20
C VAL A 45 2.99 -10.08 -16.63
N PRO A 46 2.79 -11.39 -16.36
CA PRO A 46 1.58 -11.98 -15.75
C PRO A 46 1.45 -11.69 -14.25
N PRO A 47 0.21 -11.71 -13.72
CA PRO A 47 -0.01 -11.50 -12.29
C PRO A 47 0.40 -12.74 -11.46
N VAL A 48 0.67 -12.53 -10.16
CA VAL A 48 1.03 -13.62 -9.22
C VAL A 48 -0.24 -14.36 -8.78
N VAL A 49 -0.84 -15.14 -9.67
CA VAL A 49 -2.06 -15.92 -9.43
C VAL A 49 -1.81 -17.44 -9.46
N ASP A 50 -0.60 -17.84 -9.81
CA ASP A 50 -0.13 -19.23 -9.88
C ASP A 50 1.40 -19.27 -9.67
N LYS A 51 1.94 -20.49 -9.72
CA LYS A 51 3.38 -20.74 -9.57
C LYS A 51 4.21 -20.09 -10.67
N GLU A 52 3.72 -20.05 -11.91
CA GLU A 52 4.47 -19.47 -13.04
C GLU A 52 4.63 -17.96 -12.86
N GLY A 53 3.55 -17.23 -12.61
CA GLY A 53 3.58 -15.79 -12.32
C GLY A 53 4.42 -15.47 -11.08
N PHE A 54 4.35 -16.31 -10.04
CA PHE A 54 5.19 -16.18 -8.86
C PHE A 54 6.69 -16.33 -9.21
N GLN A 55 7.07 -17.36 -9.96
CA GLN A 55 8.48 -17.63 -10.29
C GLN A 55 9.07 -16.53 -11.17
N LEU A 56 8.33 -16.09 -12.20
CA LEU A 56 8.77 -14.98 -13.05
C LEU A 56 9.06 -13.70 -12.25
N LYS A 57 8.18 -13.36 -11.31
CA LYS A 57 8.39 -12.19 -10.44
C LYS A 57 9.58 -12.41 -9.50
N LEU A 58 9.74 -13.60 -8.93
CA LEU A 58 10.84 -13.94 -8.04
C LEU A 58 12.19 -13.80 -8.74
N ASP A 59 12.30 -14.33 -9.95
CA ASP A 59 13.54 -14.30 -10.73
C ASP A 59 14.04 -12.87 -11.01
N VAL A 60 13.12 -11.96 -11.31
CA VAL A 60 13.45 -10.55 -11.54
C VAL A 60 13.79 -9.86 -10.22
N ALA A 61 12.93 -10.00 -9.19
CA ALA A 61 13.15 -9.36 -7.91
C ALA A 61 14.45 -9.78 -7.22
N GLN A 62 14.81 -11.07 -7.28
CA GLN A 62 16.08 -11.57 -6.74
C GLN A 62 17.29 -11.00 -7.44
N LYS A 63 17.19 -10.72 -8.75
CA LYS A 63 18.27 -10.17 -9.54
C LYS A 63 18.47 -8.67 -9.33
N GLU A 64 17.41 -7.94 -9.04
CA GLU A 64 17.40 -6.49 -9.14
C GLU A 64 17.19 -5.75 -7.83
N SER A 65 16.51 -6.35 -6.84
CA SER A 65 16.18 -5.64 -5.60
C SER A 65 17.41 -5.40 -4.72
N CYS A 66 17.56 -4.18 -4.22
CA CYS A 66 18.58 -3.82 -3.22
C CYS A 66 18.06 -3.87 -1.77
N VAL A 67 16.77 -4.13 -1.55
CA VAL A 67 16.16 -4.37 -0.24
C VAL A 67 15.43 -5.70 -0.23
N ASP A 68 15.10 -6.22 0.95
CA ASP A 68 14.37 -7.47 1.05
C ASP A 68 12.94 -7.33 0.53
N PHE A 69 12.31 -8.45 0.16
CA PHE A 69 10.98 -8.41 -0.42
C PHE A 69 10.16 -9.67 -0.14
N ALA A 70 8.84 -9.52 -0.19
CA ALA A 70 7.85 -10.58 -0.12
C ALA A 70 6.72 -10.31 -1.12
N PHE A 71 5.89 -11.29 -1.41
CA PHE A 71 4.83 -11.17 -2.39
C PHE A 71 3.45 -11.46 -1.82
N TRP A 72 2.47 -10.68 -2.28
CA TRP A 72 1.08 -11.09 -2.27
C TRP A 72 0.80 -12.04 -3.42
N GLY A 73 0.02 -13.07 -3.16
CA GLY A 73 -0.68 -13.80 -4.20
C GLY A 73 -1.97 -13.08 -4.61
N GLY A 74 -2.49 -13.42 -5.78
CA GLY A 74 -3.77 -12.90 -6.24
C GLY A 74 -4.95 -13.72 -5.72
N LEU A 75 -6.09 -13.03 -5.54
CA LEU A 75 -7.40 -13.63 -5.35
C LEU A 75 -8.33 -13.10 -6.46
N THR A 76 -8.48 -13.87 -7.51
CA THR A 76 -9.36 -13.60 -8.65
C THR A 76 -10.28 -14.80 -8.89
N PRO A 77 -11.35 -14.68 -9.68
CA PRO A 77 -12.25 -15.81 -9.95
C PRO A 77 -11.56 -17.10 -10.41
N ASN A 78 -10.43 -16.97 -11.10
CA ASN A 78 -9.77 -18.09 -11.77
C ASN A 78 -8.59 -18.68 -10.99
N CYS A 79 -8.26 -18.19 -9.78
CA CYS A 79 -7.04 -18.58 -9.08
C CYS A 79 -7.22 -19.14 -7.66
N VAL A 80 -8.45 -19.26 -7.17
CA VAL A 80 -8.71 -19.76 -5.80
C VAL A 80 -8.09 -21.15 -5.57
N GLN A 81 -8.09 -22.02 -6.57
CA GLN A 81 -7.46 -23.34 -6.49
C GLN A 81 -5.94 -23.29 -6.30
N ASN A 82 -5.28 -22.23 -6.75
CA ASN A 82 -3.81 -22.07 -6.69
C ASN A 82 -3.33 -21.52 -5.35
N MET A 83 -4.22 -21.04 -4.48
CA MET A 83 -3.84 -20.37 -3.22
C MET A 83 -3.01 -21.24 -2.29
N GLU A 84 -3.24 -22.57 -2.24
CA GLU A 84 -2.42 -23.47 -1.42
C GLU A 84 -0.98 -23.60 -1.96
N GLU A 85 -0.82 -23.62 -3.28
CA GLU A 85 0.49 -23.66 -3.90
C GLU A 85 1.25 -22.34 -3.64
N LEU A 86 0.57 -21.20 -3.85
CA LEU A 86 1.14 -19.90 -3.54
C LEU A 86 1.49 -19.76 -2.04
N ASN A 87 0.69 -20.36 -1.14
CA ASN A 87 1.02 -20.40 0.28
C ASN A 87 2.31 -21.20 0.55
N ARG A 88 2.48 -22.35 -0.10
CA ARG A 88 3.71 -23.18 0.01
C ARG A 88 4.94 -22.47 -0.58
N LEU A 89 4.74 -21.60 -1.57
CA LEU A 89 5.78 -20.75 -2.13
C LEU A 89 6.10 -19.54 -1.24
N GLY A 90 5.29 -19.29 -0.20
CA GLY A 90 5.54 -18.28 0.83
C GLY A 90 4.85 -16.94 0.60
N CYS A 91 3.83 -16.85 -0.25
CA CYS A 91 3.01 -15.63 -0.34
C CYS A 91 2.44 -15.24 1.02
N VAL A 92 2.57 -13.97 1.39
CA VAL A 92 2.23 -13.46 2.73
C VAL A 92 0.72 -13.21 2.91
N ALA A 93 0.01 -12.94 1.81
CA ALA A 93 -1.42 -12.66 1.78
C ALA A 93 -1.97 -12.83 0.36
N TYR A 94 -3.30 -12.66 0.17
CA TYR A 94 -3.97 -12.81 -1.12
C TYR A 94 -4.84 -11.58 -1.37
N LYS A 95 -4.54 -10.83 -2.44
CA LYS A 95 -5.24 -9.59 -2.79
C LYS A 95 -6.46 -9.86 -3.66
N GLY A 96 -7.62 -9.36 -3.23
CA GLY A 96 -8.83 -9.28 -4.04
C GLY A 96 -9.30 -7.84 -4.22
N PHE A 97 -9.78 -7.49 -5.40
CA PHE A 97 -10.43 -6.21 -5.65
C PHE A 97 -11.95 -6.43 -5.67
N MET A 98 -12.67 -5.80 -4.74
CA MET A 98 -14.14 -5.78 -4.75
C MET A 98 -14.71 -4.75 -5.73
N SER A 99 -13.84 -3.97 -6.38
CA SER A 99 -14.15 -3.06 -7.48
C SER A 99 -13.30 -3.40 -8.71
N PHE A 100 -13.57 -2.75 -9.84
CA PHE A 100 -12.73 -2.90 -11.03
C PHE A 100 -11.32 -2.38 -10.77
N ALA A 101 -10.30 -3.16 -11.13
CA ALA A 101 -8.89 -2.79 -11.07
C ALA A 101 -8.32 -2.59 -12.48
N ASN A 102 -8.11 -3.68 -13.21
CA ASN A 102 -7.67 -3.64 -14.62
C ASN A 102 -8.10 -4.94 -15.32
N PRO A 103 -8.06 -4.99 -16.66
CA PRO A 103 -8.50 -6.17 -17.41
C PRO A 103 -7.72 -7.46 -17.10
N ASP A 104 -6.41 -7.35 -16.79
CA ASP A 104 -5.56 -8.51 -16.51
C ASP A 104 -5.73 -9.04 -15.09
N TYR A 105 -6.40 -8.28 -14.24
CA TYR A 105 -6.67 -8.63 -12.85
C TYR A 105 -8.15 -8.40 -12.53
N PRO A 106 -9.03 -9.38 -12.84
CA PRO A 106 -10.47 -9.19 -12.74
C PRO A 106 -10.95 -9.05 -11.29
N GLN A 107 -12.03 -8.30 -11.12
CA GLN A 107 -12.74 -8.14 -9.85
C GLN A 107 -13.10 -9.51 -9.25
N VAL A 108 -12.92 -9.65 -7.94
CA VAL A 108 -13.43 -10.79 -7.18
C VAL A 108 -14.89 -10.55 -6.82
N THR A 109 -15.78 -11.42 -7.30
CA THR A 109 -17.19 -11.39 -6.88
C THR A 109 -17.38 -12.03 -5.52
N ASP A 110 -18.51 -11.79 -4.87
CA ASP A 110 -18.79 -12.26 -3.50
C ASP A 110 -18.62 -13.77 -3.34
N GLY A 111 -19.10 -14.55 -4.32
CA GLY A 111 -18.94 -16.01 -4.30
C GLY A 111 -17.48 -16.46 -4.27
N TYR A 112 -16.63 -15.87 -5.11
CA TYR A 112 -15.21 -16.17 -5.14
C TYR A 112 -14.46 -15.60 -3.93
N LEU A 113 -14.89 -14.45 -3.41
CA LEU A 113 -14.32 -13.89 -2.17
C LEU A 113 -14.57 -14.84 -1.00
N VAL A 114 -15.80 -15.33 -0.82
CA VAL A 114 -16.14 -16.31 0.22
C VAL A 114 -15.38 -17.63 0.02
N GLN A 115 -15.27 -18.11 -1.22
CA GLN A 115 -14.52 -19.32 -1.53
C GLN A 115 -13.02 -19.15 -1.18
N GLY A 116 -12.42 -18.00 -1.56
CA GLY A 116 -11.05 -17.65 -1.22
C GLY A 116 -10.83 -17.52 0.30
N MET A 117 -11.76 -16.89 1.02
CA MET A 117 -11.71 -16.80 2.48
C MET A 117 -11.77 -18.17 3.16
N ARG A 118 -12.70 -19.06 2.76
CA ARG A 118 -12.76 -20.45 3.26
C ARG A 118 -11.46 -21.19 3.00
N LYS A 119 -10.90 -21.03 1.80
CA LYS A 119 -9.62 -21.65 1.44
C LYS A 119 -8.48 -21.11 2.28
N ALA A 120 -8.37 -19.79 2.43
CA ALA A 120 -7.36 -19.15 3.25
C ALA A 120 -7.44 -19.57 4.73
N ALA A 121 -8.65 -19.74 5.27
CA ALA A 121 -8.85 -20.19 6.65
C ALA A 121 -8.21 -21.56 6.93
N THR A 122 -8.14 -22.46 5.94
CA THR A 122 -7.55 -23.81 6.12
C THR A 122 -6.05 -23.82 6.41
N PHE A 123 -5.33 -22.73 6.04
CA PHE A 123 -3.89 -22.58 6.26
C PHE A 123 -3.54 -21.26 6.96
N ASN A 124 -4.48 -20.67 7.71
CA ASN A 124 -4.32 -19.39 8.42
C ASN A 124 -3.85 -18.25 7.49
N GLY A 125 -4.32 -18.26 6.23
CA GLY A 125 -3.99 -17.26 5.21
C GLY A 125 -4.69 -15.92 5.47
N LEU A 126 -4.10 -14.84 4.96
CA LEU A 126 -4.63 -13.48 5.06
C LEU A 126 -5.25 -13.06 3.74
N ILE A 127 -6.51 -12.64 3.75
CA ILE A 127 -7.20 -12.06 2.59
C ILE A 127 -7.18 -10.55 2.72
N GLY A 128 -6.57 -9.86 1.76
CA GLY A 128 -6.59 -8.41 1.67
C GLY A 128 -7.53 -7.94 0.57
N VAL A 129 -8.34 -6.93 0.87
CA VAL A 129 -9.31 -6.41 -0.08
C VAL A 129 -9.15 -4.92 -0.34
N HIS A 130 -9.25 -4.53 -1.61
CA HIS A 130 -9.68 -3.18 -1.98
C HIS A 130 -11.20 -3.16 -1.85
N ALA A 131 -11.71 -2.44 -0.87
CA ALA A 131 -13.10 -2.50 -0.47
C ALA A 131 -13.88 -1.29 -0.98
N GLU A 132 -14.41 -1.36 -2.19
CA GLU A 132 -15.40 -0.43 -2.74
C GLU A 132 -16.49 -1.21 -3.47
N ASN A 133 -17.73 -0.73 -3.40
CA ASN A 133 -18.83 -1.29 -4.19
C ASN A 133 -18.62 -0.96 -5.67
N ALA A 134 -18.37 -1.97 -6.48
CA ALA A 134 -17.98 -1.82 -7.88
C ALA A 134 -19.02 -1.09 -8.72
N GLU A 135 -20.29 -1.49 -8.58
CA GLU A 135 -21.36 -0.96 -9.42
C GLU A 135 -21.61 0.52 -9.15
N VAL A 136 -21.67 0.90 -7.87
CA VAL A 136 -21.92 2.28 -7.47
C VAL A 136 -20.72 3.18 -7.82
N ALA A 137 -19.50 2.70 -7.61
CA ALA A 137 -18.28 3.44 -7.93
C ALA A 137 -18.14 3.69 -9.45
N ASP A 138 -18.47 2.69 -10.27
CA ASP A 138 -18.44 2.80 -11.72
C ASP A 138 -19.55 3.75 -12.24
N PHE A 139 -20.77 3.58 -11.70
CA PHE A 139 -21.92 4.42 -12.07
C PHE A 139 -21.64 5.90 -11.76
N GLY A 140 -21.20 6.23 -10.53
CA GLY A 140 -20.89 7.61 -10.14
C GLY A 140 -19.78 8.24 -11.01
N SER A 141 -18.74 7.47 -11.36
CA SER A 141 -17.69 7.94 -12.26
C SER A 141 -18.21 8.22 -13.68
N LYS A 142 -19.11 7.38 -14.18
CA LYS A 142 -19.75 7.57 -15.49
C LYS A 142 -20.69 8.79 -15.52
N GLU A 143 -21.47 9.00 -14.45
CA GLU A 143 -22.33 10.19 -14.33
C GLU A 143 -21.50 11.47 -14.38
N MET A 144 -20.41 11.56 -13.60
CA MET A 144 -19.54 12.74 -13.59
C MET A 144 -18.86 12.98 -14.94
N SER A 145 -18.45 11.92 -15.63
CA SER A 145 -17.90 12.01 -16.99
C SER A 145 -18.96 12.52 -17.98
N ALA A 146 -20.21 12.02 -17.91
CA ALA A 146 -21.30 12.37 -18.81
C ALA A 146 -21.68 13.86 -18.71
N ILE A 147 -21.62 14.44 -17.52
CA ILE A 147 -21.87 15.87 -17.30
C ILE A 147 -20.63 16.75 -17.49
N HIS A 148 -19.51 16.16 -17.93
CA HIS A 148 -18.22 16.85 -18.08
C HIS A 148 -17.80 17.63 -16.83
N CYS A 149 -17.98 17.03 -15.65
CA CYS A 149 -17.66 17.66 -14.37
C CYS A 149 -16.19 18.09 -14.32
N LYS A 150 -15.96 19.39 -14.06
CA LYS A 150 -14.61 19.99 -13.99
C LYS A 150 -14.10 20.20 -12.56
N ASP A 151 -14.94 20.02 -11.56
CA ASP A 151 -14.48 20.00 -10.17
C ASP A 151 -14.05 18.58 -9.78
N PHE A 152 -12.76 18.31 -9.87
CA PHE A 152 -12.22 16.99 -9.60
C PHE A 152 -12.31 16.59 -8.12
N ALA A 153 -12.55 17.53 -7.19
CA ALA A 153 -12.88 17.20 -5.81
C ALA A 153 -14.21 16.43 -5.66
N MET A 154 -15.07 16.48 -6.69
CA MET A 154 -16.28 15.64 -6.81
C MET A 154 -15.97 14.15 -6.99
N HIS A 155 -14.68 13.76 -7.06
CA HIS A 155 -14.30 12.35 -7.03
C HIS A 155 -14.78 11.63 -5.76
N ASP A 156 -14.79 12.34 -4.62
CA ASP A 156 -15.40 11.89 -3.37
C ASP A 156 -16.92 11.67 -3.49
N ASP A 157 -17.61 12.54 -4.23
CA ASP A 157 -19.05 12.43 -4.45
C ASP A 157 -19.43 11.35 -5.47
N ALA A 158 -18.55 11.11 -6.46
CA ALA A 158 -18.70 9.99 -7.41
C ALA A 158 -18.50 8.62 -6.75
N ARG A 159 -17.71 8.58 -5.68
CA ARG A 159 -17.37 7.37 -4.90
C ARG A 159 -17.58 7.67 -3.40
N PRO A 160 -18.83 7.94 -2.98
CA PRO A 160 -19.10 8.45 -1.63
C PRO A 160 -18.65 7.45 -0.55
N TRP A 161 -18.41 7.96 0.65
CA TRP A 161 -17.87 7.20 1.77
C TRP A 161 -18.59 5.87 2.05
N TRP A 162 -19.91 5.81 1.83
CA TRP A 162 -20.69 4.59 2.06
C TRP A 162 -20.47 3.50 0.99
N VAL A 163 -19.91 3.82 -0.17
CA VAL A 163 -19.45 2.85 -1.17
C VAL A 163 -18.32 1.99 -0.61
N GLU A 164 -17.40 2.62 0.11
CA GLU A 164 -16.31 1.94 0.81
C GLU A 164 -16.85 1.22 2.06
N GLN A 165 -17.71 1.89 2.85
CA GLN A 165 -18.29 1.31 4.07
C GLN A 165 -19.11 0.04 3.79
N GLU A 166 -19.91 0.02 2.73
CA GLU A 166 -20.70 -1.16 2.34
C GLU A 166 -19.79 -2.34 2.05
N ALA A 167 -18.76 -2.14 1.23
CA ALA A 167 -17.81 -3.20 0.87
C ALA A 167 -17.02 -3.70 2.09
N ILE A 168 -16.58 -2.81 2.98
CA ILE A 168 -15.93 -3.17 4.25
C ILE A 168 -16.88 -4.04 5.09
N SER A 169 -18.13 -3.62 5.26
CA SER A 169 -19.12 -4.32 6.08
C SER A 169 -19.39 -5.73 5.56
N ARG A 170 -19.50 -5.87 4.25
CA ARG A 170 -19.69 -7.14 3.55
C ARG A 170 -18.47 -8.06 3.69
N ALA A 171 -17.26 -7.55 3.51
CA ALA A 171 -16.03 -8.31 3.70
C ALA A 171 -15.87 -8.80 5.15
N VAL A 172 -16.20 -7.96 6.14
CA VAL A 172 -16.16 -8.32 7.57
C VAL A 172 -17.18 -9.41 7.90
N LEU A 173 -18.40 -9.32 7.35
CA LEU A 173 -19.39 -10.39 7.49
C LEU A 173 -18.86 -11.72 6.95
N PHE A 174 -18.29 -11.72 5.74
CA PHE A 174 -17.73 -12.93 5.15
C PHE A 174 -16.54 -13.49 5.96
N ALA A 175 -15.68 -12.60 6.48
CA ALA A 175 -14.56 -13.02 7.34
C ALA A 175 -15.05 -13.66 8.65
N ARG A 176 -16.10 -13.10 9.27
CA ARG A 176 -16.76 -13.66 10.46
C ARG A 176 -17.29 -15.06 10.22
N GLU A 177 -18.05 -15.27 9.12
CA GLU A 177 -18.69 -16.53 8.79
C GLU A 177 -17.72 -17.61 8.29
N THR A 178 -16.55 -17.21 7.77
CA THR A 178 -15.55 -18.15 7.25
C THR A 178 -14.40 -18.42 8.22
N GLY A 179 -14.25 -17.60 9.27
CA GLY A 179 -13.12 -17.62 10.17
C GLY A 179 -11.79 -17.14 9.54
N ALA A 180 -11.85 -16.52 8.35
CA ALA A 180 -10.66 -16.05 7.65
C ALA A 180 -10.06 -14.80 8.31
N ARG A 181 -8.73 -14.67 8.20
CA ARG A 181 -8.04 -13.42 8.52
C ARG A 181 -8.28 -12.42 7.39
N LEU A 182 -8.78 -11.23 7.75
CA LEU A 182 -9.10 -10.16 6.80
C LEU A 182 -8.16 -8.97 6.97
N TYR A 183 -7.80 -8.32 5.87
CA TYR A 183 -7.03 -7.09 5.83
C TYR A 183 -7.73 -6.07 4.92
N ILE A 184 -8.15 -4.96 5.51
CA ILE A 184 -8.70 -3.84 4.74
C ILE A 184 -7.55 -2.96 4.30
N CYS A 185 -7.31 -2.95 3.00
CA CYS A 185 -6.26 -2.17 2.36
C CYS A 185 -6.64 -0.68 2.31
N HIS A 186 -5.65 0.22 2.40
CA HIS A 186 -5.75 1.67 2.09
C HIS A 186 -7.10 2.34 2.45
N MET A 187 -7.67 2.01 3.61
CA MET A 187 -8.94 2.57 4.06
C MET A 187 -8.89 4.09 4.23
N THR A 188 -9.93 4.79 3.75
CA THR A 188 -9.97 6.26 3.73
C THR A 188 -10.97 6.87 4.71
N ILE A 189 -11.91 6.10 5.26
CA ILE A 189 -13.09 6.60 5.97
C ILE A 189 -13.02 6.37 7.48
N ALA A 190 -13.32 7.42 8.26
CA ALA A 190 -13.38 7.34 9.72
C ALA A 190 -14.53 6.44 10.21
N GLN A 191 -15.64 6.38 9.47
CA GLN A 191 -16.77 5.48 9.76
C GLN A 191 -16.33 4.01 9.66
N GLY A 192 -15.50 3.68 8.65
CA GLY A 192 -14.90 2.35 8.51
C GLY A 192 -14.01 1.99 9.69
N ALA A 193 -13.19 2.94 10.16
CA ALA A 193 -12.36 2.74 11.34
C ALA A 193 -13.20 2.45 12.61
N ALA A 194 -14.27 3.21 12.82
CA ALA A 194 -15.21 2.98 13.93
C ALA A 194 -15.85 1.59 13.86
N PHE A 195 -16.33 1.20 12.68
CA PHE A 195 -16.93 -0.11 12.43
C PHE A 195 -15.93 -1.24 12.67
N LEU A 196 -14.70 -1.10 12.16
CA LEU A 196 -13.64 -2.11 12.31
C LEU A 196 -13.16 -2.23 13.76
N LYS A 197 -13.15 -1.13 14.53
CA LYS A 197 -12.87 -1.17 15.96
C LYS A 197 -13.89 -2.05 16.70
N GLN A 198 -15.18 -1.91 16.37
CA GLN A 198 -16.24 -2.73 16.92
C GLN A 198 -16.11 -4.20 16.47
N ALA A 199 -15.85 -4.44 15.18
CA ALA A 199 -15.66 -5.80 14.67
C ALA A 199 -14.50 -6.54 15.35
N LYS A 200 -13.37 -5.84 15.59
CA LYS A 200 -12.24 -6.37 16.38
C LYS A 200 -12.65 -6.72 17.81
N PHE A 201 -13.40 -5.84 18.48
CA PHE A 201 -13.92 -6.07 19.84
C PHE A 201 -14.85 -7.31 19.87
N GLU A 202 -15.62 -7.55 18.82
CA GLU A 202 -16.48 -8.74 18.65
C GLU A 202 -15.70 -10.00 18.24
N GLY A 203 -14.38 -9.94 18.16
CA GLY A 203 -13.51 -11.09 17.90
C GLY A 203 -13.34 -11.43 16.41
N VAL A 204 -13.71 -10.57 15.47
CA VAL A 204 -13.40 -10.76 14.05
C VAL A 204 -11.90 -10.53 13.84
N ASN A 205 -11.24 -11.49 13.19
CA ASN A 205 -9.81 -11.39 12.88
C ASN A 205 -9.59 -10.44 11.68
N VAL A 206 -9.68 -9.15 11.94
CA VAL A 206 -9.51 -8.11 10.93
C VAL A 206 -8.42 -7.13 11.30
N SER A 207 -7.58 -6.79 10.33
CA SER A 207 -6.58 -5.73 10.40
C SER A 207 -6.89 -4.65 9.37
N VAL A 208 -6.48 -3.41 9.66
CA VAL A 208 -6.78 -2.27 8.78
C VAL A 208 -5.54 -1.44 8.51
N GLU A 209 -5.40 -1.05 7.26
CA GLU A 209 -4.37 -0.16 6.76
C GLU A 209 -4.99 1.16 6.29
N THR A 210 -4.28 2.25 6.51
CA THR A 210 -4.46 3.50 5.76
C THR A 210 -3.14 3.95 5.15
N CYS A 211 -3.17 5.05 4.40
CA CYS A 211 -1.98 5.58 3.75
C CYS A 211 -1.67 6.99 4.25
N PRO A 212 -0.39 7.43 4.28
CA PRO A 212 -0.03 8.78 4.69
C PRO A 212 -0.74 9.86 3.89
N HIS A 213 -0.95 9.68 2.60
CA HIS A 213 -1.63 10.67 1.78
C HIS A 213 -3.10 10.91 2.23
N TYR A 214 -3.82 9.90 2.76
CA TYR A 214 -5.16 10.07 3.34
C TYR A 214 -5.16 10.75 4.71
N LEU A 215 -4.01 10.82 5.36
CA LEU A 215 -3.81 11.50 6.64
C LEU A 215 -3.32 12.95 6.47
N LEU A 216 -2.73 13.29 5.30
CA LEU A 216 -2.16 14.59 5.03
C LEU A 216 -3.08 15.47 4.18
N PHE A 217 -3.67 14.90 3.15
CA PHE A 217 -4.42 15.62 2.13
C PHE A 217 -5.92 15.32 2.24
N ASP A 218 -6.73 16.30 1.86
CA ASP A 218 -8.17 16.12 1.68
C ASP A 218 -8.53 16.27 0.17
N LYS A 219 -9.81 16.11 -0.14
CA LYS A 219 -10.29 16.10 -1.54
C LYS A 219 -9.98 17.38 -2.32
N THR A 220 -9.61 18.48 -1.66
CA THR A 220 -9.26 19.73 -2.35
C THR A 220 -7.94 19.62 -3.11
N ILE A 221 -7.05 18.68 -2.75
CA ILE A 221 -5.81 18.41 -3.47
C ILE A 221 -6.05 18.10 -4.96
N LEU A 222 -7.20 17.52 -5.29
CA LEU A 222 -7.57 17.24 -6.66
C LEU A 222 -7.83 18.49 -7.51
N ARG A 223 -8.21 19.62 -6.88
CA ARG A 223 -8.31 20.92 -7.57
C ARG A 223 -6.94 21.49 -7.91
N GLU A 224 -5.93 21.20 -7.09
CA GLU A 224 -4.56 21.69 -7.25
C GLU A 224 -3.73 20.81 -8.20
N ARG A 225 -3.86 19.49 -8.07
CA ARG A 225 -3.01 18.49 -8.75
C ARG A 225 -3.73 17.74 -9.89
N GLY A 226 -5.05 17.88 -10.01
CA GLY A 226 -5.81 17.22 -11.06
C GLY A 226 -5.65 15.70 -11.05
N ALA A 227 -5.52 15.13 -12.24
CA ALA A 227 -5.37 13.68 -12.42
C ALA A 227 -4.10 13.11 -11.76
N TYR A 228 -3.07 13.92 -11.54
CA TYR A 228 -1.84 13.46 -10.88
C TYR A 228 -2.07 13.00 -9.43
N ALA A 229 -3.08 13.57 -8.75
CA ALA A 229 -3.48 13.17 -7.40
C ALA A 229 -4.65 12.15 -7.39
N LYS A 230 -5.14 11.69 -8.54
CA LYS A 230 -6.24 10.73 -8.58
C LYS A 230 -5.82 9.38 -8.02
N CYS A 231 -6.57 8.87 -7.03
CA CYS A 231 -6.43 7.54 -6.43
C CYS A 231 -7.79 6.96 -6.05
N ASN A 232 -7.85 5.65 -5.83
CA ASN A 232 -9.03 4.93 -5.35
C ASN A 232 -8.65 4.06 -4.14
N PRO A 233 -9.44 4.12 -3.04
CA PRO A 233 -10.58 5.01 -2.80
C PRO A 233 -10.17 6.49 -2.83
N PRO A 234 -11.12 7.45 -3.02
CA PRO A 234 -10.77 8.86 -3.17
C PRO A 234 -10.36 9.53 -1.86
N PHE A 235 -9.67 10.68 -1.98
CA PHE A 235 -9.49 11.60 -0.86
C PHE A 235 -10.82 12.06 -0.30
N ARG A 236 -10.94 12.14 1.02
CA ARG A 236 -12.14 12.54 1.74
C ARG A 236 -12.06 14.01 2.21
N SER A 237 -13.10 14.46 2.90
CA SER A 237 -13.12 15.81 3.50
C SER A 237 -12.05 15.98 4.58
N ARG A 238 -11.66 17.23 4.88
CA ARG A 238 -10.74 17.55 5.98
C ARG A 238 -11.27 17.03 7.33
N GLU A 239 -12.55 17.12 7.57
CA GLU A 239 -13.17 16.59 8.80
C GLU A 239 -12.95 15.07 8.95
N ASN A 240 -13.07 14.31 7.86
CA ASN A 240 -12.80 12.88 7.86
C ASN A 240 -11.31 12.60 8.13
N VAL A 241 -10.39 13.37 7.54
CA VAL A 241 -8.94 13.26 7.78
C VAL A 241 -8.64 13.44 9.28
N GLU A 242 -9.21 14.48 9.92
CA GLU A 242 -9.00 14.73 11.35
C GLU A 242 -9.55 13.58 12.23
N LYS A 243 -10.71 13.04 11.88
CA LYS A 243 -11.26 11.87 12.57
C LYS A 243 -10.41 10.62 12.36
N LEU A 244 -9.85 10.42 11.16
CA LEU A 244 -9.00 9.27 10.85
C LEU A 244 -7.71 9.28 11.70
N TRP A 245 -7.15 10.47 11.97
CA TRP A 245 -6.02 10.63 12.88
C TRP A 245 -6.30 10.13 14.30
N SER A 246 -7.53 10.28 14.81
CA SER A 246 -7.87 9.75 16.14
C SER A 246 -7.72 8.23 16.20
N TYR A 247 -8.02 7.51 15.11
CA TYR A 247 -7.88 6.06 15.02
C TYR A 247 -6.43 5.59 14.75
N ILE A 248 -5.54 6.46 14.27
CA ILE A 248 -4.09 6.24 14.27
C ILE A 248 -3.57 6.30 15.71
N LEU A 249 -3.98 7.33 16.45
CA LEU A 249 -3.49 7.58 17.81
C LEU A 249 -4.01 6.55 18.82
N ASP A 250 -5.26 6.11 18.72
CA ASP A 250 -5.88 5.16 19.65
C ASP A 250 -5.51 3.67 19.35
N GLY A 251 -4.86 3.41 18.22
CA GLY A 251 -4.42 2.06 17.87
C GLY A 251 -5.39 1.24 17.05
N THR A 252 -6.54 1.78 16.67
CA THR A 252 -7.53 1.09 15.83
C THR A 252 -6.98 0.74 14.45
N ILE A 253 -6.27 1.68 13.81
CA ILE A 253 -5.59 1.43 12.54
C ILE A 253 -4.27 0.73 12.84
N ASP A 254 -4.07 -0.43 12.25
CA ASP A 254 -2.94 -1.30 12.55
C ASP A 254 -1.68 -0.85 11.83
N THR A 255 -1.81 -0.34 10.60
CA THR A 255 -0.66 -0.20 9.71
C THR A 255 -0.78 0.96 8.74
N LEU A 256 0.38 1.41 8.25
CA LEU A 256 0.49 2.40 7.17
C LEU A 256 1.05 1.74 5.91
N GLY A 257 0.30 1.78 4.82
CA GLY A 257 0.74 1.39 3.48
C GLY A 257 1.12 2.60 2.62
N SER A 258 1.80 2.38 1.51
CA SER A 258 2.09 3.47 0.57
C SER A 258 1.07 3.60 -0.54
N ASP A 259 0.49 2.49 -0.93
CA ASP A 259 -0.27 2.36 -2.17
C ASP A 259 0.50 2.95 -3.37
N HIS A 260 1.83 2.69 -3.40
CA HIS A 260 2.70 3.16 -4.46
C HIS A 260 2.31 2.47 -5.77
N GLY A 261 1.59 3.19 -6.60
CA GLY A 261 1.13 2.76 -7.93
C GLY A 261 1.52 3.80 -8.97
N PRO A 262 2.82 3.87 -9.36
CA PRO A 262 3.32 4.93 -10.20
C PRO A 262 2.85 4.79 -11.65
N TYR A 263 2.56 5.94 -12.25
CA TYR A 263 2.29 6.13 -13.66
C TYR A 263 3.10 7.30 -14.16
N ARG A 264 3.46 7.30 -15.45
CA ARG A 264 4.14 8.43 -16.07
C ARG A 264 3.18 9.61 -16.21
N ASP A 265 3.73 10.82 -16.27
CA ASP A 265 2.94 12.04 -16.38
C ASP A 265 2.02 12.05 -17.61
N ASP A 266 2.52 11.55 -18.77
CA ASP A 266 1.74 11.44 -20.00
C ASP A 266 0.58 10.44 -19.89
N GLU A 267 0.74 9.36 -19.12
CA GLU A 267 -0.31 8.38 -18.87
C GLU A 267 -1.42 8.92 -17.94
N LYS A 268 -1.10 9.82 -17.04
CA LYS A 268 -2.05 10.43 -16.09
C LYS A 268 -3.01 11.42 -16.73
N VAL A 269 -2.77 11.83 -17.96
CA VAL A 269 -3.58 12.83 -18.67
C VAL A 269 -3.92 12.40 -20.11
N GLN A 270 -3.69 11.14 -20.47
CA GLN A 270 -3.82 10.66 -21.85
C GLN A 270 -5.29 10.54 -22.31
N ALA A 271 -6.22 10.25 -21.41
CA ALA A 271 -7.63 10.13 -21.76
C ALA A 271 -8.31 11.49 -22.00
N GLY A 272 -7.69 12.61 -21.57
CA GLY A 272 -8.25 13.95 -21.68
C GLY A 272 -9.55 14.16 -20.89
N ASP A 273 -9.89 13.19 -20.06
CA ASP A 273 -11.07 13.17 -19.20
C ASP A 273 -10.68 12.60 -17.84
N PHE A 274 -10.63 13.43 -16.80
CA PHE A 274 -10.24 13.03 -15.43
C PHE A 274 -10.92 11.72 -14.98
N TRP A 275 -12.17 11.53 -15.33
CA TRP A 275 -12.96 10.38 -14.88
C TRP A 275 -12.49 9.05 -15.46
N LYS A 276 -11.76 9.11 -16.58
CA LYS A 276 -11.18 7.95 -17.29
C LYS A 276 -9.68 7.78 -17.07
N GLU A 277 -9.01 8.78 -16.44
CA GLU A 277 -7.58 8.71 -16.19
C GLU A 277 -7.22 7.66 -15.13
N TYR A 278 -6.00 7.14 -15.19
CA TYR A 278 -5.49 6.17 -14.24
C TYR A 278 -5.46 6.71 -12.82
N SER A 279 -5.76 5.83 -11.85
CA SER A 279 -5.70 6.09 -10.42
C SER A 279 -4.42 5.47 -9.84
N GLY A 280 -3.65 6.25 -9.08
CA GLY A 280 -2.39 5.86 -8.46
C GLY A 280 -1.28 6.89 -8.70
N PHE A 281 -0.31 6.90 -7.81
CA PHE A 281 0.89 7.77 -7.86
C PHE A 281 2.04 7.17 -7.05
N GLY A 282 3.26 7.67 -7.27
CA GLY A 282 4.45 7.30 -6.49
C GLY A 282 4.53 8.07 -5.17
N GLY A 283 5.34 7.60 -4.22
CA GLY A 283 5.55 8.30 -2.95
C GLY A 283 6.27 7.51 -1.86
N PHE A 284 7.03 6.51 -2.23
CA PHE A 284 7.80 5.71 -1.27
C PHE A 284 8.71 6.54 -0.38
N ASP A 285 9.54 7.34 -1.02
CA ASP A 285 10.61 8.12 -0.42
C ASP A 285 10.12 9.29 0.43
N ALA A 286 8.86 9.71 0.28
CA ALA A 286 8.24 10.78 1.05
C ALA A 286 7.55 10.31 2.34
N MET A 287 7.09 9.06 2.38
CA MET A 287 6.10 8.61 3.37
C MET A 287 6.57 8.73 4.82
N LEU A 288 7.78 8.23 5.15
CA LEU A 288 8.26 8.27 6.53
C LEU A 288 8.49 9.71 6.98
N ALA A 289 9.11 10.54 6.12
CA ALA A 289 9.33 11.96 6.40
C ALA A 289 8.01 12.73 6.58
N ALA A 290 7.00 12.42 5.79
CA ALA A 290 5.66 13.00 5.93
C ALA A 290 5.01 12.61 7.28
N MET A 291 5.15 11.35 7.70
CA MET A 291 4.64 10.88 9.00
C MET A 291 5.45 11.40 10.18
N LEU A 292 6.75 11.62 10.04
CA LEU A 292 7.56 12.32 11.04
C LEU A 292 7.09 13.76 11.17
N THR A 293 6.89 14.45 10.06
CA THR A 293 6.46 15.86 10.02
C THR A 293 5.07 16.02 10.64
N GLU A 294 4.06 15.33 10.13
CA GLU A 294 2.68 15.53 10.53
C GLU A 294 2.34 14.74 11.79
N GLY A 295 2.76 13.46 11.85
CA GLY A 295 2.42 12.59 12.98
C GLY A 295 3.24 12.91 14.22
N TYR A 296 4.56 12.81 14.12
CA TYR A 296 5.44 12.97 15.28
C TYR A 296 5.53 14.43 15.75
N HIS A 297 5.93 15.35 14.85
CA HIS A 297 6.17 16.73 15.25
C HIS A 297 4.91 17.56 15.49
N ARG A 298 3.83 17.33 14.74
CA ARG A 298 2.62 18.16 14.85
C ARG A 298 1.52 17.56 15.72
N ARG A 299 1.37 16.21 15.70
CA ARG A 299 0.24 15.52 16.34
C ARG A 299 0.62 14.68 17.56
N GLY A 300 1.90 14.64 17.92
CA GLY A 300 2.36 13.92 19.10
C GLY A 300 2.33 12.39 18.96
N LEU A 301 2.32 11.85 17.73
CA LEU A 301 2.47 10.42 17.49
C LEU A 301 3.84 9.98 17.96
N SER A 302 3.93 9.08 18.95
CA SER A 302 5.23 8.63 19.45
C SER A 302 6.00 7.85 18.37
N LEU A 303 7.34 7.90 18.42
CA LEU A 303 8.20 7.10 17.53
C LEU A 303 7.94 5.60 17.69
N SER A 304 7.66 5.14 18.91
CA SER A 304 7.28 3.75 19.16
C SER A 304 5.98 3.38 18.43
N ARG A 305 4.94 4.25 18.48
CA ARG A 305 3.69 4.00 17.75
C ARG A 305 3.90 4.06 16.24
N LEU A 306 4.71 5.00 15.74
CA LEU A 306 5.07 5.08 14.33
C LEU A 306 5.79 3.81 13.88
N SER A 307 6.75 3.29 14.67
CA SER A 307 7.42 2.01 14.41
C SER A 307 6.44 0.83 14.39
N CYS A 308 5.47 0.79 15.31
CA CYS A 308 4.42 -0.24 15.26
C CYS A 308 3.62 -0.18 13.95
N LEU A 309 3.19 1.01 13.52
CA LEU A 309 2.40 1.22 12.30
C LEU A 309 3.17 0.87 11.03
N THR A 310 4.46 1.13 11.01
CA THR A 310 5.29 0.96 9.80
C THR A 310 6.07 -0.35 9.77
N ALA A 311 6.27 -1.02 10.91
CA ALA A 311 7.13 -2.19 11.02
C ALA A 311 6.47 -3.36 11.75
N THR A 312 6.38 -3.28 13.09
CA THR A 312 6.08 -4.44 13.95
C THR A 312 4.72 -5.08 13.62
N ASN A 313 3.67 -4.26 13.49
CA ASN A 313 2.33 -4.77 13.18
C ASN A 313 2.29 -5.43 11.80
N ALA A 314 3.01 -4.83 10.85
CA ALA A 314 3.16 -5.37 9.51
C ALA A 314 3.75 -6.76 9.50
N ALA A 315 4.90 -6.92 10.17
CA ALA A 315 5.59 -8.19 10.26
C ALA A 315 4.72 -9.27 10.91
N ASN A 316 4.00 -8.91 11.98
CA ASN A 316 3.10 -9.85 12.67
C ASN A 316 1.91 -10.25 11.79
N ILE A 317 1.22 -9.29 11.18
CA ILE A 317 0.05 -9.54 10.35
C ILE A 317 0.41 -10.39 9.13
N MET A 318 1.54 -10.10 8.49
CA MET A 318 2.02 -10.82 7.31
C MET A 318 2.82 -12.08 7.64
N GLN A 319 2.96 -12.42 8.93
CA GLN A 319 3.69 -13.60 9.41
C GLN A 319 5.17 -13.62 8.98
N LEU A 320 5.82 -12.45 9.02
CA LEU A 320 7.26 -12.26 8.79
C LEU A 320 8.03 -12.05 10.12
N ALA A 321 7.31 -11.97 11.24
CA ALA A 321 7.84 -11.58 12.54
C ALA A 321 8.98 -12.44 13.11
N PRO A 322 9.17 -13.73 12.77
CA PRO A 322 10.37 -14.44 13.24
C PRO A 322 11.68 -13.81 12.75
N ARG A 323 11.69 -13.18 11.58
CA ARG A 323 12.87 -12.51 11.03
C ARG A 323 12.82 -10.99 11.17
N LYS A 324 11.68 -10.41 10.93
CA LYS A 324 11.46 -8.99 10.64
C LYS A 324 10.63 -8.28 11.75
N GLY A 325 10.56 -6.95 11.74
CA GLY A 325 9.63 -6.14 12.54
C GLY A 325 10.14 -5.72 13.91
N SER A 326 11.36 -6.06 14.30
CA SER A 326 11.95 -5.60 15.55
C SER A 326 13.48 -5.75 15.57
N LEU A 327 14.14 -5.02 16.49
CA LEU A 327 15.58 -5.09 16.74
C LEU A 327 15.96 -6.10 17.85
N LEU A 328 15.13 -7.11 18.10
CA LEU A 328 15.42 -8.13 19.08
C LEU A 328 16.55 -9.07 18.60
N PRO A 329 17.39 -9.60 19.50
CA PRO A 329 18.41 -10.58 19.14
C PRO A 329 17.82 -11.77 18.36
N GLY A 330 18.53 -12.20 17.30
CA GLY A 330 18.09 -13.29 16.43
C GLY A 330 17.22 -12.87 15.27
N ARG A 331 16.87 -11.58 15.14
CA ARG A 331 16.17 -11.01 14.01
C ARG A 331 17.13 -10.32 13.03
N ASP A 332 16.65 -10.06 11.82
CA ASP A 332 17.41 -9.31 10.84
C ASP A 332 17.69 -7.87 11.36
N ALA A 333 18.93 -7.41 11.21
CA ALA A 333 19.35 -6.09 11.64
C ALA A 333 18.97 -5.03 10.58
N ASP A 334 17.66 -4.78 10.44
CA ASP A 334 17.12 -3.75 9.58
C ASP A 334 16.97 -2.46 10.41
N ILE A 335 17.79 -1.45 10.10
CA ILE A 335 17.97 -0.28 10.96
C ILE A 335 17.90 0.99 10.13
N LEU A 336 17.20 2.00 10.65
CA LEU A 336 17.19 3.35 10.11
C LEU A 336 17.88 4.32 11.04
N VAL A 337 18.77 5.14 10.48
CA VAL A 337 19.28 6.35 11.13
C VAL A 337 18.49 7.52 10.59
N VAL A 338 17.84 8.26 11.48
CA VAL A 338 16.95 9.36 11.13
C VAL A 338 17.33 10.60 11.91
N ASP A 339 17.64 11.70 11.21
CA ASP A 339 17.74 13.03 11.82
C ASP A 339 16.31 13.57 11.99
N LEU A 340 15.82 13.59 13.22
CA LEU A 340 14.46 14.03 13.53
C LEU A 340 14.25 15.54 13.35
N ASP A 341 15.29 16.34 13.45
CA ASP A 341 15.19 17.80 13.44
C ASP A 341 15.54 18.43 12.09
N ARG A 342 16.07 17.66 11.15
CA ARG A 342 16.44 18.15 9.81
C ARG A 342 15.22 18.62 9.05
N GLU A 343 15.21 19.93 8.74
CA GLU A 343 14.20 20.54 7.89
C GLU A 343 14.66 20.55 6.44
N TRP A 344 13.76 20.19 5.53
CA TRP A 344 14.04 20.12 4.10
C TRP A 344 12.75 20.21 3.28
N VAL A 345 12.87 20.35 1.97
CA VAL A 345 11.74 20.37 1.04
C VAL A 345 11.82 19.11 0.18
N PHE A 346 10.74 18.36 0.12
CA PHE A 346 10.68 17.19 -0.74
C PHE A 346 10.65 17.60 -2.22
N ASP A 347 11.59 17.10 -2.99
CA ASP A 347 11.69 17.34 -4.43
C ASP A 347 11.43 16.06 -5.20
N GLY A 348 10.20 15.88 -5.72
CA GLY A 348 9.80 14.69 -6.46
C GLY A 348 10.60 14.45 -7.75
N THR A 349 11.31 15.48 -8.27
CA THR A 349 12.19 15.32 -9.45
C THR A 349 13.51 14.62 -9.12
N LYS A 350 13.85 14.57 -7.83
CA LYS A 350 15.05 13.89 -7.30
C LYS A 350 14.76 12.50 -6.76
N SER A 351 13.50 12.06 -6.82
CA SER A 351 13.14 10.69 -6.47
C SER A 351 13.93 9.68 -7.31
N LEU A 352 14.24 8.52 -6.72
CA LEU A 352 14.88 7.41 -7.43
C LEU A 352 13.88 6.55 -8.21
N SER A 353 12.57 6.81 -8.08
CA SER A 353 11.53 6.18 -8.89
C SER A 353 11.68 6.54 -10.37
N LYS A 354 11.29 5.64 -11.26
CA LYS A 354 11.21 5.90 -12.71
C LYS A 354 10.20 7.00 -13.05
N THR A 355 9.19 7.20 -12.21
CA THR A 355 8.14 8.21 -12.39
C THR A 355 8.40 9.47 -11.56
N LYS A 356 9.67 9.83 -11.37
CA LYS A 356 10.05 11.09 -10.73
C LYS A 356 9.48 12.29 -11.48
N THR A 357 8.81 13.20 -10.75
CA THR A 357 8.10 14.31 -11.39
C THR A 357 7.84 15.46 -10.40
N VAL A 358 7.65 16.68 -10.93
CA VAL A 358 7.12 17.83 -10.18
C VAL A 358 5.66 17.64 -9.77
N HIS A 359 4.95 16.72 -10.41
CA HIS A 359 3.56 16.40 -10.11
C HIS A 359 3.40 15.38 -8.97
N ASN A 360 4.52 14.86 -8.41
CA ASN A 360 4.47 14.04 -7.22
C ASN A 360 3.67 14.75 -6.11
N LEU A 361 2.77 14.00 -5.46
CA LEU A 361 1.84 14.55 -4.47
C LEU A 361 2.54 15.32 -3.35
N TYR A 362 3.72 14.89 -2.96
CA TYR A 362 4.53 15.49 -1.88
C TYR A 362 5.51 16.57 -2.37
N HIS A 363 5.65 16.78 -3.69
CA HIS A 363 6.60 17.78 -4.22
C HIS A 363 6.33 19.19 -3.68
N GLY A 364 7.37 19.84 -3.17
CA GLY A 364 7.29 21.15 -2.54
C GLY A 364 6.88 21.14 -1.05
N MET A 365 6.56 19.99 -0.46
CA MET A 365 6.24 19.90 0.96
C MET A 365 7.48 20.16 1.82
N LYS A 366 7.30 21.03 2.81
CA LYS A 366 8.29 21.21 3.89
C LYS A 366 8.18 20.02 4.84
N MET A 367 9.26 19.29 4.97
CA MET A 367 9.40 18.11 5.82
C MET A 367 10.30 18.41 7.01
N LYS A 368 9.99 17.81 8.15
CA LYS A 368 10.86 17.77 9.32
C LYS A 368 11.09 16.33 9.73
N GLY A 369 12.34 15.93 9.80
CA GLY A 369 12.78 14.53 9.91
C GLY A 369 13.20 13.96 8.56
N LYS A 370 14.44 13.45 8.49
CA LYS A 370 15.01 12.87 7.27
C LYS A 370 15.71 11.56 7.56
N VAL A 371 15.49 10.55 6.71
CA VAL A 371 16.29 9.33 6.70
C VAL A 371 17.69 9.66 6.18
N GLU A 372 18.69 9.38 7.00
CA GLU A 372 20.09 9.56 6.64
C GLU A 372 20.71 8.24 6.17
N GLN A 373 20.41 7.15 6.87
CA GLN A 373 20.96 5.85 6.53
C GLN A 373 19.90 4.76 6.66
N THR A 374 19.95 3.80 5.75
CA THR A 374 19.14 2.58 5.76
C THR A 374 20.04 1.36 5.72
N TYR A 375 19.87 0.48 6.68
CA TYR A 375 20.56 -0.81 6.77
C TYR A 375 19.58 -1.96 6.59
N VAL A 376 19.93 -2.92 5.76
CA VAL A 376 19.18 -4.17 5.58
C VAL A 376 20.08 -5.33 5.98
N ARG A 377 19.64 -6.12 6.94
CA ARG A 377 20.44 -7.22 7.52
C ARG A 377 21.85 -6.80 7.97
N GLY A 378 21.96 -5.58 8.53
CA GLY A 378 23.24 -5.01 9.01
C GLY A 378 24.13 -4.41 7.93
N GLN A 379 23.76 -4.48 6.64
CA GLN A 379 24.50 -3.84 5.57
C GLN A 379 23.86 -2.49 5.21
N LEU A 380 24.69 -1.46 5.11
CA LEU A 380 24.30 -0.13 4.65
C LEU A 380 23.88 -0.22 3.17
N VAL A 381 22.61 0.13 2.88
CA VAL A 381 22.05 0.13 1.52
C VAL A 381 21.78 1.52 0.97
N TYR A 382 21.63 2.50 1.86
CA TYR A 382 21.44 3.91 1.50
C TYR A 382 22.15 4.82 2.51
N ASN A 383 22.81 5.88 2.03
CA ASN A 383 23.53 6.87 2.84
C ASN A 383 23.33 8.27 2.25
N ASP A 384 22.48 9.09 2.87
CA ASP A 384 22.16 10.52 2.58
C ASP A 384 22.23 10.92 1.10
N GLY A 385 21.48 10.23 0.25
CA GLY A 385 21.36 10.51 -1.18
C GLY A 385 22.00 9.46 -2.09
N GLU A 386 22.82 8.55 -1.55
CA GLU A 386 23.55 7.55 -2.32
C GLU A 386 23.08 6.13 -2.01
N ILE A 387 22.83 5.33 -3.04
CA ILE A 387 22.61 3.88 -2.92
C ILE A 387 23.98 3.19 -2.83
N THR A 388 24.19 2.45 -1.75
CA THR A 388 25.45 1.74 -1.49
C THR A 388 25.36 0.23 -1.73
N ALA A 389 24.16 -0.31 -1.79
CA ALA A 389 23.93 -1.72 -2.11
C ALA A 389 23.91 -1.97 -3.62
N GLN A 390 24.37 -3.16 -4.01
CA GLN A 390 24.26 -3.62 -5.39
C GLN A 390 22.84 -4.18 -5.64
N ASN A 391 22.42 -4.16 -6.90
CA ASN A 391 21.24 -4.90 -7.34
C ASN A 391 21.42 -6.39 -7.05
N GLY A 392 20.32 -7.05 -6.62
CA GLY A 392 20.36 -8.46 -6.22
C GLY A 392 20.84 -8.70 -4.79
N PHE A 393 21.08 -7.65 -3.98
CA PHE A 393 21.36 -7.81 -2.55
C PHE A 393 20.14 -8.25 -1.76
N GLY A 394 18.93 -7.80 -2.16
CA GLY A 394 17.66 -8.13 -1.51
C GLY A 394 17.36 -9.63 -1.53
N GLN A 395 16.69 -10.11 -0.50
CA GLN A 395 16.28 -11.51 -0.36
C GLN A 395 14.77 -11.63 -0.33
N TYR A 396 14.26 -12.70 -0.93
CA TYR A 396 12.87 -13.11 -0.75
C TYR A 396 12.64 -13.56 0.70
N ILE A 397 11.65 -13.00 1.35
CA ILE A 397 11.25 -13.34 2.72
C ILE A 397 9.90 -14.07 2.65
N PRO A 398 9.89 -15.40 2.67
CA PRO A 398 8.65 -16.15 2.66
C PRO A 398 7.89 -15.99 3.98
N ARG A 399 6.57 -16.10 3.91
CA ARG A 399 5.71 -16.25 5.07
C ARG A 399 6.20 -17.41 5.94
N GLN A 400 6.23 -17.21 7.23
CA GLN A 400 6.46 -18.29 8.20
C GLN A 400 5.14 -18.97 8.54
N ALA A 401 5.12 -20.31 8.55
CA ALA A 401 3.92 -21.10 8.85
C ALA A 401 3.52 -21.02 10.34
#